data_1f4c1b53074cf2e830878147bd0e8839
#
_entry.id   1f4c1b53074cf2e830878147bd0e8839
#
_cell.length_a   1.000
_cell.length_b   1.000
_cell.length_c   1.000
_cell.angle_alpha   90.00
_cell.angle_beta   90.00
_cell.angle_gamma   90.00
#
_symmetry.space_group_name_H-M   'P 1'
#
loop_
_entity.id
_entity.type
_entity.pdbx_description
1 polymer ?
#
loop_
_entity_poly.entity_id
_entity_poly.type
_entity_poly.pdbx_seq_one_letter_code
_entity_poly.pdbx_strand_id
1 'polypeptide(L)'
;MKTVKNAAKLLALLFSLAAKTSLSENGKEFQTVTEVDEHDTLLEIADKFDEQISIIMKDQGEANGTDKLLNIFFKLPTWFIALAVGLFNSMNYHGIFPEALEKGLPFFSSAYVTNIGSLGGDALYHHLYEFGTTSAFIGFGKKKTVYETQADGSVKKKLLLPFKMVLDERIAEGFDFIAAMRTFTYYVENADKLLERGTVDLADPDI
;
A
#
# COMPACT_ATOMS: atom_id res chain seq x y z
N MET A 1 -5.03 -9.46 -28.92
CA MET A 1 -5.84 -8.23 -28.62
C MET A 1 -6.33 -8.11 -27.16
N LYS A 2 -6.32 -9.18 -26.35
CA LYS A 2 -6.60 -9.10 -24.89
C LYS A 2 -5.43 -8.57 -24.05
N THR A 3 -4.20 -8.79 -24.49
CA THR A 3 -2.97 -8.41 -23.77
C THR A 3 -2.76 -6.89 -23.66
N VAL A 4 -3.20 -6.12 -24.67
CA VAL A 4 -3.05 -4.65 -24.67
C VAL A 4 -4.08 -3.95 -23.79
N LYS A 5 -5.28 -4.54 -23.61
CA LYS A 5 -6.29 -4.00 -22.66
C LYS A 5 -5.87 -4.21 -21.19
N ASN A 6 -5.11 -5.25 -20.91
CA ASN A 6 -4.57 -5.47 -19.55
C ASN A 6 -3.38 -4.57 -19.25
N ALA A 7 -2.58 -4.17 -20.25
CA ALA A 7 -1.50 -3.21 -20.04
C ALA A 7 -2.02 -1.79 -19.72
N ALA A 8 -3.16 -1.39 -20.30
CA ALA A 8 -3.79 -0.10 -19.97
C ALA A 8 -4.42 -0.09 -18.54
N LYS A 9 -4.70 -1.25 -17.95
CA LYS A 9 -5.15 -1.37 -16.55
C LYS A 9 -4.00 -1.27 -15.53
N LEU A 10 -2.76 -1.38 -15.97
CA LEU A 10 -1.56 -1.30 -15.13
C LEU A 10 -1.20 0.14 -14.72
N LEU A 11 -1.90 1.14 -15.21
CA LEU A 11 -1.58 2.56 -14.99
C LEU A 11 -2.24 3.13 -13.73
N ALA A 12 -3.28 2.51 -13.18
CA ALA A 12 -3.85 2.89 -11.89
C ALA A 12 -3.22 2.04 -10.79
N LEU A 13 -2.49 2.67 -9.89
CA LEU A 13 -1.89 2.02 -8.73
C LEU A 13 -2.91 1.99 -7.59
N LEU A 14 -3.23 0.81 -7.10
CA LEU A 14 -4.06 0.63 -5.92
C LEU A 14 -3.17 0.55 -4.68
N PHE A 15 -3.38 1.46 -3.75
CA PHE A 15 -2.72 1.45 -2.45
C PHE A 15 -3.68 1.03 -1.36
N SER A 16 -3.29 0.06 -0.55
CA SER A 16 -4.01 -0.29 0.67
C SER A 16 -3.33 0.32 1.87
N LEU A 17 -4.11 0.98 2.71
CA LEU A 17 -3.64 1.55 3.97
C LEU A 17 -4.37 0.91 5.14
N ALA A 18 -3.62 0.35 6.10
CA ALA A 18 -4.15 -0.10 7.38
C ALA A 18 -4.11 1.05 8.40
N ALA A 19 -5.25 1.33 9.00
CA ALA A 19 -5.39 2.34 10.05
C ALA A 19 -6.32 1.86 11.17
N LYS A 20 -6.27 2.55 12.33
CA LYS A 20 -7.17 2.28 13.46
C LYS A 20 -8.07 3.48 13.73
N THR A 21 -9.32 3.21 14.15
CA THR A 21 -10.27 4.25 14.54
C THR A 21 -9.85 5.01 15.80
N SER A 22 -9.06 4.36 16.67
CA SER A 22 -8.44 5.00 17.82
C SER A 22 -7.14 4.29 18.19
N LEU A 23 -6.26 5.00 18.88
CA LEU A 23 -5.00 4.43 19.41
C LEU A 23 -5.19 3.59 20.68
N SER A 24 -6.44 3.34 21.08
CA SER A 24 -6.78 2.49 22.23
C SER A 24 -6.75 1.00 21.84
N GLU A 25 -6.67 0.14 22.85
CA GLU A 25 -6.74 -1.31 22.68
C GLU A 25 -8.03 -1.77 21.98
N ASN A 26 -9.14 -1.06 22.23
CA ASN A 26 -10.44 -1.30 21.64
C ASN A 26 -10.66 -0.62 20.26
N GLY A 27 -9.66 0.09 19.74
CA GLY A 27 -9.73 0.71 18.42
C GLY A 27 -9.90 -0.34 17.33
N LYS A 28 -10.94 -0.22 16.52
CA LYS A 28 -11.14 -1.10 15.37
C LYS A 28 -10.09 -0.80 14.31
N GLU A 29 -9.49 -1.84 13.76
CA GLU A 29 -8.61 -1.76 12.60
C GLU A 29 -9.45 -1.79 11.33
N PHE A 30 -9.10 -0.96 10.38
CA PHE A 30 -9.73 -0.93 9.07
C PHE A 30 -8.67 -0.81 7.98
N GLN A 31 -9.07 -1.17 6.78
CA GLN A 31 -8.23 -1.09 5.59
C GLN A 31 -8.95 -0.26 4.54
N THR A 32 -8.22 0.64 3.91
CA THR A 32 -8.71 1.40 2.76
C THR A 32 -8.02 0.90 1.50
N VAL A 33 -8.71 1.00 0.37
CA VAL A 33 -8.11 0.83 -0.96
C VAL A 33 -8.29 2.14 -1.69
N THR A 34 -7.19 2.78 -2.07
CA THR A 34 -7.18 4.08 -2.75
C THR A 34 -6.56 3.90 -4.13
N GLU A 35 -7.27 4.33 -5.15
CA GLU A 35 -6.79 4.34 -6.53
C GLU A 35 -6.01 5.64 -6.78
N VAL A 36 -4.75 5.50 -7.20
CA VAL A 36 -3.85 6.60 -7.51
C VAL A 36 -3.53 6.54 -9.00
N ASP A 37 -3.74 7.65 -9.69
CA ASP A 37 -3.40 7.81 -11.10
C ASP A 37 -1.94 8.26 -11.25
N GLU A 38 -1.29 7.89 -12.33
CA GLU A 38 0.10 8.25 -12.63
C GLU A 38 0.31 9.77 -12.79
N HIS A 39 -0.76 10.51 -13.06
CA HIS A 39 -0.72 11.97 -13.19
C HIS A 39 -1.11 12.70 -11.91
N ASP A 40 -1.47 11.99 -10.82
CA ASP A 40 -1.81 12.63 -9.57
C ASP A 40 -0.59 13.31 -8.95
N THR A 41 -0.79 14.52 -8.46
CA THR A 41 0.19 15.21 -7.63
C THR A 41 0.19 14.65 -6.21
N LEU A 42 1.27 14.88 -5.45
CA LEU A 42 1.35 14.45 -4.05
C LEU A 42 0.17 14.96 -3.21
N LEU A 43 -0.32 16.17 -3.48
CA LEU A 43 -1.46 16.74 -2.76
C LEU A 43 -2.76 16.03 -3.13
N GLU A 44 -3.00 15.75 -4.40
CA GLU A 44 -4.18 15.00 -4.86
C GLU A 44 -4.20 13.58 -4.28
N ILE A 45 -3.02 12.93 -4.19
CA ILE A 45 -2.88 11.62 -3.53
C ILE A 45 -3.22 11.74 -2.03
N ALA A 46 -2.71 12.75 -1.34
CA ALA A 46 -3.00 12.97 0.07
C ALA A 46 -4.51 13.19 0.30
N ASP A 47 -5.14 14.02 -0.52
CA ASP A 47 -6.57 14.29 -0.45
C ASP A 47 -7.41 13.02 -0.66
N LYS A 48 -7.03 12.17 -1.63
CA LYS A 48 -7.68 10.87 -1.86
C LYS A 48 -7.60 9.95 -0.63
N PHE A 49 -6.44 9.88 0.02
CA PHE A 49 -6.29 9.09 1.25
C PHE A 49 -7.11 9.67 2.40
N ASP A 50 -7.09 10.99 2.59
CA ASP A 50 -7.83 11.66 3.64
C ASP A 50 -9.35 11.51 3.45
N GLU A 51 -9.84 11.54 2.22
CA GLU A 51 -11.25 11.27 1.90
C GLU A 51 -11.63 9.84 2.32
N GLN A 52 -10.86 8.83 1.92
CA GLN A 52 -11.13 7.43 2.26
C GLN A 52 -11.10 7.20 3.79
N ILE A 53 -10.11 7.74 4.48
CA ILE A 53 -10.02 7.67 5.94
C ILE A 53 -11.22 8.35 6.58
N SER A 54 -11.62 9.53 6.09
CA SER A 54 -12.75 10.30 6.62
C SER A 54 -14.08 9.57 6.48
N ILE A 55 -14.30 8.88 5.36
CA ILE A 55 -15.50 8.05 5.13
C ILE A 55 -15.59 6.96 6.21
N ILE A 56 -14.51 6.22 6.42
CA ILE A 56 -14.48 5.11 7.38
C ILE A 56 -14.59 5.61 8.82
N MET A 57 -13.96 6.74 9.13
CA MET A 57 -14.04 7.34 10.47
C MET A 57 -15.47 7.83 10.78
N LYS A 58 -16.20 8.36 9.80
CA LYS A 58 -17.62 8.76 9.96
C LYS A 58 -18.53 7.57 10.23
N ASP A 59 -18.28 6.46 9.55
CA ASP A 59 -19.03 5.21 9.75
C ASP A 59 -18.64 4.48 11.05
N GLN A 60 -17.84 5.12 11.92
CA GLN A 60 -17.34 4.57 13.19
C GLN A 60 -16.66 3.20 13.05
N GLY A 61 -16.10 2.91 11.89
CA GLY A 61 -15.54 1.61 11.58
C GLY A 61 -16.61 0.52 11.59
N GLU A 62 -17.87 0.84 11.25
CA GLU A 62 -18.85 -0.20 10.96
C GLU A 62 -18.30 -1.10 9.87
N ALA A 63 -18.54 -2.42 10.06
CA ALA A 63 -17.96 -3.47 9.24
C ALA A 63 -17.98 -3.09 7.76
N ASN A 64 -16.79 -2.90 7.18
CA ASN A 64 -16.62 -2.71 5.75
C ASN A 64 -17.36 -3.82 5.00
N GLY A 65 -17.72 -3.61 3.75
CA GLY A 65 -18.35 -4.66 2.94
C GLY A 65 -17.62 -6.00 3.04
N THR A 66 -16.29 -5.95 3.17
CA THR A 66 -15.40 -7.11 3.40
C THR A 66 -15.70 -7.81 4.73
N ASP A 67 -15.84 -7.07 5.84
CA ASP A 67 -16.13 -7.67 7.15
C ASP A 67 -17.53 -8.31 7.18
N LYS A 68 -18.51 -7.68 6.54
CA LYS A 68 -19.87 -8.24 6.41
C LYS A 68 -19.87 -9.54 5.59
N LEU A 69 -19.11 -9.56 4.49
CA LEU A 69 -18.92 -10.76 3.68
C LEU A 69 -18.20 -11.86 4.46
N LEU A 70 -17.12 -11.54 5.17
CA LEU A 70 -16.38 -12.48 6.00
C LEU A 70 -17.27 -13.06 7.12
N ASN A 71 -18.07 -12.22 7.78
CA ASN A 71 -19.00 -12.68 8.82
C ASN A 71 -20.09 -13.65 8.29
N ILE A 72 -20.54 -13.45 7.06
CA ILE A 72 -21.46 -14.40 6.40
C ILE A 72 -20.68 -15.66 6.04
N PHE A 73 -19.48 -15.51 5.49
CA PHE A 73 -18.64 -16.60 5.03
C PHE A 73 -18.26 -17.56 6.16
N PHE A 74 -17.89 -17.02 7.34
CA PHE A 74 -17.54 -17.84 8.52
C PHE A 74 -18.73 -18.59 9.15
N LYS A 75 -19.96 -18.27 8.77
CA LYS A 75 -21.15 -19.04 9.18
C LYS A 75 -21.40 -20.28 8.31
N LEU A 76 -20.70 -20.39 7.19
CA LEU A 76 -20.84 -21.52 6.27
C LEU A 76 -20.04 -22.75 6.74
N PRO A 77 -20.45 -23.95 6.36
CA PRO A 77 -19.67 -25.16 6.66
C PRO A 77 -18.26 -25.08 6.05
N THR A 78 -17.27 -25.60 6.76
CA THR A 78 -15.84 -25.54 6.35
C THR A 78 -15.58 -26.10 4.95
N TRP A 79 -16.27 -27.15 4.56
CA TRP A 79 -16.13 -27.74 3.22
C TRP A 79 -16.58 -26.77 2.10
N PHE A 80 -17.63 -25.99 2.37
CA PHE A 80 -18.11 -24.97 1.44
C PHE A 80 -17.12 -23.81 1.33
N ILE A 81 -16.56 -23.38 2.47
CA ILE A 81 -15.50 -22.36 2.51
C ILE A 81 -14.29 -22.82 1.71
N ALA A 82 -13.84 -24.06 1.90
CA ALA A 82 -12.72 -24.62 1.16
C ALA A 82 -12.97 -24.65 -0.36
N LEU A 83 -14.19 -25.04 -0.77
CA LEU A 83 -14.57 -25.03 -2.18
C LEU A 83 -14.58 -23.61 -2.76
N ALA A 84 -15.14 -22.65 -2.05
CA ALA A 84 -15.21 -21.25 -2.49
C ALA A 84 -13.80 -20.63 -2.58
N VAL A 85 -12.93 -20.87 -1.59
CA VAL A 85 -11.52 -20.42 -1.63
C VAL A 85 -10.77 -21.08 -2.79
N GLY A 86 -10.97 -22.38 -3.02
CA GLY A 86 -10.39 -23.08 -4.17
C GLY A 86 -10.85 -22.49 -5.50
N LEU A 87 -12.14 -22.15 -5.61
CA LEU A 87 -12.67 -21.50 -6.80
C LEU A 87 -12.08 -20.10 -6.99
N PHE A 88 -12.02 -19.28 -5.95
CA PHE A 88 -11.41 -17.93 -5.99
C PHE A 88 -9.94 -18.00 -6.38
N ASN A 89 -9.17 -18.91 -5.82
CA ASN A 89 -7.78 -19.13 -6.20
C ASN A 89 -7.64 -19.52 -7.68
N SER A 90 -8.52 -20.43 -8.16
CA SER A 90 -8.52 -20.82 -9.57
C SER A 90 -8.87 -19.66 -10.48
N MET A 91 -9.90 -18.86 -10.12
CA MET A 91 -10.29 -17.66 -10.89
C MET A 91 -9.15 -16.62 -10.92
N ASN A 92 -8.48 -16.39 -9.79
CA ASN A 92 -7.31 -15.51 -9.70
C ASN A 92 -6.16 -16.01 -10.59
N TYR A 93 -5.83 -17.29 -10.50
CA TYR A 93 -4.78 -17.92 -11.32
C TYR A 93 -5.04 -17.78 -12.83
N HIS A 94 -6.29 -17.94 -13.26
CA HIS A 94 -6.70 -17.81 -14.65
C HIS A 94 -6.97 -16.35 -15.11
N GLY A 95 -6.82 -15.38 -14.22
CA GLY A 95 -7.04 -13.95 -14.53
C GLY A 95 -8.51 -13.62 -14.87
N ILE A 96 -9.46 -14.39 -14.33
CA ILE A 96 -10.91 -14.20 -14.52
C ILE A 96 -11.61 -13.76 -13.23
N PHE A 97 -10.84 -13.26 -12.26
CA PHE A 97 -11.40 -12.76 -11.01
C PHE A 97 -12.28 -11.53 -11.27
N PRO A 98 -13.47 -11.42 -10.63
CA PRO A 98 -14.36 -10.29 -10.86
C PRO A 98 -13.76 -8.96 -10.42
N GLU A 99 -13.72 -7.97 -11.32
CA GLU A 99 -13.14 -6.65 -11.06
C GLU A 99 -13.76 -5.94 -9.84
N ALA A 100 -15.07 -6.12 -9.62
CA ALA A 100 -15.75 -5.54 -8.47
C ALA A 100 -15.24 -6.10 -7.13
N LEU A 101 -14.78 -7.36 -7.11
CA LEU A 101 -14.17 -7.96 -5.93
C LEU A 101 -12.69 -7.57 -5.81
N GLU A 102 -11.98 -7.46 -6.94
CA GLU A 102 -10.59 -6.97 -6.95
C GLU A 102 -10.47 -5.59 -6.29
N LYS A 103 -11.30 -4.63 -6.73
CA LYS A 103 -11.28 -3.26 -6.22
C LYS A 103 -11.71 -3.13 -4.75
N GLY A 104 -12.48 -4.08 -4.25
CA GLY A 104 -12.97 -4.10 -2.87
C GLY A 104 -12.06 -4.82 -1.88
N LEU A 105 -11.06 -5.58 -2.36
CA LEU A 105 -10.20 -6.40 -1.50
C LEU A 105 -8.78 -5.81 -1.45
N PRO A 106 -8.25 -5.54 -0.25
CA PRO A 106 -6.93 -4.93 -0.08
C PRO A 106 -5.78 -5.82 -0.60
N PHE A 107 -6.02 -7.11 -0.80
CA PHE A 107 -5.04 -8.08 -1.32
C PHE A 107 -4.72 -7.89 -2.81
N PHE A 108 -5.53 -7.12 -3.53
CA PHE A 108 -5.32 -6.81 -4.94
C PHE A 108 -4.72 -5.42 -5.18
N SER A 109 -4.24 -4.78 -4.12
CA SER A 109 -3.49 -3.53 -4.25
C SER A 109 -2.07 -3.77 -4.79
N SER A 110 -1.50 -2.76 -5.45
CA SER A 110 -0.10 -2.78 -5.89
C SER A 110 0.85 -2.70 -4.72
N ALA A 111 0.51 -1.88 -3.73
CA ALA A 111 1.28 -1.74 -2.50
C ALA A 111 0.37 -1.65 -1.28
N TYR A 112 0.81 -2.29 -0.20
CA TYR A 112 0.17 -2.24 1.10
C TYR A 112 1.02 -1.40 2.06
N VAL A 113 0.39 -0.42 2.70
CA VAL A 113 1.07 0.52 3.59
C VAL A 113 0.51 0.40 5.01
N THR A 114 1.36 0.30 5.99
CA THR A 114 0.97 0.33 7.40
C THR A 114 1.85 1.29 8.20
N ASN A 115 1.27 1.92 9.22
CA ASN A 115 1.98 2.83 10.10
C ASN A 115 1.80 2.43 11.55
N ILE A 116 2.71 1.60 12.05
CA ILE A 116 2.75 1.21 13.47
C ILE A 116 3.46 2.24 14.35
N GLY A 117 4.09 3.24 13.73
CA GLY A 117 4.71 4.35 14.44
C GLY A 117 3.72 5.16 15.26
N SER A 118 2.45 5.24 14.82
CA SER A 118 1.35 5.84 15.57
C SER A 118 1.07 5.13 16.90
N LEU A 119 1.38 3.83 16.98
CA LEU A 119 1.27 3.00 18.19
C LEU A 119 2.58 2.95 18.98
N GLY A 120 3.61 3.72 18.58
CA GLY A 120 4.93 3.74 19.21
C GLY A 120 5.87 2.60 18.77
N GLY A 121 5.46 1.78 17.81
CA GLY A 121 6.24 0.66 17.28
C GLY A 121 7.37 1.08 16.34
N ASP A 122 8.42 0.28 16.26
CA ASP A 122 9.47 0.43 15.26
C ASP A 122 9.02 -0.14 13.90
N ALA A 123 9.60 0.35 12.81
CA ALA A 123 9.33 -0.19 11.47
C ALA A 123 9.60 -1.69 11.43
N LEU A 124 8.67 -2.44 10.85
CA LEU A 124 8.74 -3.89 10.75
C LEU A 124 8.75 -4.38 9.30
N TYR A 125 9.29 -5.56 9.08
CA TYR A 125 9.06 -6.34 7.87
C TYR A 125 7.78 -7.14 8.05
N HIS A 126 6.94 -7.14 7.04
CA HIS A 126 5.72 -7.95 6.99
C HIS A 126 5.81 -8.86 5.76
N HIS A 127 5.37 -10.09 5.88
CA HIS A 127 5.29 -10.97 4.72
C HIS A 127 4.25 -10.46 3.71
N LEU A 128 4.46 -10.74 2.44
CA LEU A 128 3.47 -10.49 1.40
C LEU A 128 2.34 -11.54 1.49
N TYR A 129 1.17 -11.15 1.02
CA TYR A 129 0.05 -12.08 0.94
C TYR A 129 0.25 -13.03 -0.25
N GLU A 130 -0.04 -14.31 -0.04
CA GLU A 130 0.02 -15.32 -1.12
C GLU A 130 -1.19 -15.23 -2.05
N PHE A 131 -2.29 -14.65 -1.57
CA PHE A 131 -3.52 -14.41 -2.32
C PHE A 131 -3.56 -12.97 -2.81
N GLY A 132 -3.94 -12.79 -4.08
CA GLY A 132 -4.04 -11.47 -4.70
C GLY A 132 -2.79 -11.05 -5.46
N THR A 133 -2.61 -9.75 -5.65
CA THR A 133 -1.55 -9.17 -6.49
C THR A 133 -0.64 -8.20 -5.75
N THR A 134 -0.80 -8.05 -4.43
CA THR A 134 0.04 -7.14 -3.63
C THR A 134 1.49 -7.56 -3.69
N SER A 135 2.32 -6.71 -4.29
CA SER A 135 3.73 -6.98 -4.58
C SER A 135 4.70 -6.15 -3.75
N ALA A 136 4.22 -5.16 -3.04
CA ALA A 136 5.00 -4.35 -2.13
C ALA A 136 4.29 -4.18 -0.79
N PHE A 137 5.04 -4.31 0.31
CA PHE A 137 4.55 -4.02 1.66
C PHE A 137 5.49 -3.01 2.33
N ILE A 138 4.95 -1.88 2.78
CA ILE A 138 5.70 -0.78 3.37
C ILE A 138 5.22 -0.57 4.81
N GLY A 139 6.13 -0.75 5.77
CA GLY A 139 5.87 -0.55 7.19
C GLY A 139 6.59 0.67 7.75
N PHE A 140 5.86 1.72 8.13
CA PHE A 140 6.42 2.89 8.81
C PHE A 140 6.47 2.67 10.33
N GLY A 141 7.58 3.07 10.93
CA GLY A 141 7.79 3.06 12.38
C GLY A 141 7.69 4.45 12.99
N LYS A 142 7.87 4.51 14.32
CA LYS A 142 7.86 5.77 15.05
C LYS A 142 8.98 6.71 14.61
N LYS A 143 8.67 8.00 14.54
CA LYS A 143 9.68 9.04 14.29
C LYS A 143 10.78 9.00 15.34
N LYS A 144 12.04 9.09 14.89
CA LYS A 144 13.24 9.08 15.75
C LYS A 144 13.98 10.38 15.60
N THR A 145 14.36 10.99 16.72
CA THR A 145 15.29 12.10 16.72
C THR A 145 16.72 11.55 16.74
N VAL A 146 17.55 11.98 15.80
CA VAL A 146 18.97 11.69 15.78
C VAL A 146 19.76 13.00 15.82
N TYR A 147 20.95 12.95 16.39
CA TYR A 147 21.88 14.07 16.47
C TYR A 147 23.10 13.71 15.62
N GLU A 148 23.38 14.54 14.62
CA GLU A 148 24.48 14.34 13.68
C GLU A 148 25.54 15.41 13.90
N THR A 149 26.77 14.99 14.14
CA THR A 149 27.89 15.91 14.25
C THR A 149 28.33 16.35 12.85
N GLN A 150 28.35 17.64 12.62
CA GLN A 150 28.79 18.24 11.36
C GLN A 150 30.33 18.34 11.33
N ALA A 151 30.89 18.61 10.13
CA ALA A 151 32.32 18.71 9.94
C ALA A 151 32.97 19.89 10.74
N ASP A 152 32.18 20.91 11.09
CA ASP A 152 32.57 22.04 11.92
C ASP A 152 32.47 21.78 13.43
N GLY A 153 32.11 20.55 13.85
CA GLY A 153 31.92 20.15 15.23
C GLY A 153 30.54 20.52 15.81
N SER A 154 29.68 21.22 15.07
CA SER A 154 28.33 21.52 15.51
C SER A 154 27.45 20.27 15.48
N VAL A 155 26.37 20.24 16.30
CA VAL A 155 25.43 19.14 16.35
C VAL A 155 24.10 19.56 15.74
N LYS A 156 23.69 18.89 14.66
CA LYS A 156 22.40 19.10 14.00
C LYS A 156 21.40 18.05 14.44
N LYS A 157 20.24 18.49 14.90
CA LYS A 157 19.10 17.63 15.20
C LYS A 157 18.36 17.30 13.91
N LYS A 158 18.16 16.00 13.65
CA LYS A 158 17.35 15.50 12.52
C LYS A 158 16.17 14.66 13.05
N LEU A 159 15.05 14.75 12.38
CA LEU A 159 13.88 13.89 12.61
C LEU A 159 13.81 12.88 11.48
N LEU A 160 13.92 11.60 11.80
CA LEU A 160 13.86 10.50 10.85
C LEU A 160 12.54 9.76 10.98
N LEU A 161 11.97 9.38 9.85
CA LEU A 161 10.83 8.45 9.76
C LEU A 161 11.37 7.12 9.20
N PRO A 162 11.63 6.12 10.06
CA PRO A 162 12.10 4.84 9.58
C PRO A 162 10.97 4.09 8.88
N PHE A 163 11.27 3.46 7.76
CA PHE A 163 10.37 2.52 7.10
C PHE A 163 11.14 1.27 6.68
N LYS A 164 10.40 0.20 6.47
CA LYS A 164 10.90 -1.06 5.91
C LYS A 164 9.97 -1.50 4.79
N MET A 165 10.55 -2.07 3.74
CA MET A 165 9.83 -2.51 2.57
C MET A 165 10.14 -3.97 2.30
N VAL A 166 9.12 -4.73 1.91
CA VAL A 166 9.22 -6.09 1.37
C VAL A 166 8.66 -6.04 -0.05
N LEU A 167 9.40 -6.58 -0.99
CA LEU A 167 9.08 -6.56 -2.41
C LEU A 167 9.04 -8.01 -2.93
N ASP A 168 8.18 -8.25 -3.91
CA ASP A 168 8.01 -9.58 -4.52
C ASP A 168 8.93 -9.74 -5.73
N GLU A 169 9.98 -10.52 -5.58
CA GLU A 169 10.94 -10.81 -6.67
C GLU A 169 10.34 -11.60 -7.84
N ARG A 170 9.09 -12.06 -7.73
CA ARG A 170 8.39 -12.68 -8.86
C ARG A 170 7.99 -11.68 -9.94
N ILE A 171 7.94 -10.38 -9.60
CA ILE A 171 7.53 -9.32 -10.53
C ILE A 171 8.70 -8.56 -11.16
N ALA A 172 9.85 -8.52 -10.49
CA ALA A 172 11.03 -7.81 -10.95
C ALA A 172 12.29 -8.37 -10.28
N GLU A 173 13.44 -8.19 -10.91
CA GLU A 173 14.72 -8.64 -10.38
C GLU A 173 15.30 -7.62 -9.36
N GLY A 174 16.27 -8.05 -8.55
CA GLY A 174 16.91 -7.21 -7.55
C GLY A 174 17.53 -5.93 -8.12
N PHE A 175 17.99 -5.97 -9.37
CA PHE A 175 18.51 -4.77 -10.07
C PHE A 175 17.42 -3.70 -10.25
N ASP A 176 16.22 -4.10 -10.69
CA ASP A 176 15.09 -3.20 -10.88
C ASP A 176 14.64 -2.58 -9.56
N PHE A 177 14.64 -3.39 -8.49
CA PHE A 177 14.31 -2.88 -7.15
C PHE A 177 15.32 -1.86 -6.64
N ILE A 178 16.63 -2.05 -6.91
CA ILE A 178 17.65 -1.07 -6.55
C ILE A 178 17.46 0.23 -7.35
N ALA A 179 17.15 0.14 -8.64
CA ALA A 179 16.85 1.31 -9.47
C ALA A 179 15.60 2.05 -8.92
N ALA A 180 14.51 1.32 -8.64
CA ALA A 180 13.30 1.89 -8.04
C ALA A 180 13.57 2.56 -6.68
N MET A 181 14.43 1.97 -5.83
CA MET A 181 14.79 2.56 -4.54
C MET A 181 15.63 3.83 -4.68
N ARG A 182 16.50 3.92 -5.69
CA ARG A 182 17.23 5.16 -6.01
C ARG A 182 16.26 6.26 -6.42
N THR A 183 15.35 5.97 -7.32
CA THR A 183 14.28 6.88 -7.76
C THR A 183 13.43 7.34 -6.58
N PHE A 184 13.02 6.42 -5.72
CA PHE A 184 12.28 6.74 -4.49
C PHE A 184 13.06 7.70 -3.59
N THR A 185 14.34 7.41 -3.34
CA THR A 185 15.21 8.27 -2.52
C THR A 185 15.36 9.66 -3.14
N TYR A 186 15.55 9.72 -4.45
CA TYR A 186 15.64 11.00 -5.16
C TYR A 186 14.39 11.86 -4.96
N TYR A 187 13.18 11.30 -5.09
CA TYR A 187 11.95 12.06 -4.89
C TYR A 187 11.67 12.39 -3.43
N VAL A 188 12.09 11.56 -2.48
CA VAL A 188 12.01 11.91 -1.05
C VAL A 188 12.93 13.09 -0.71
N GLU A 189 14.12 13.18 -1.32
CA GLU A 189 15.06 14.28 -1.14
C GLU A 189 14.66 15.54 -1.91
N ASN A 190 13.87 15.40 -2.98
CA ASN A 190 13.38 16.49 -3.85
C ASN A 190 11.85 16.50 -3.88
N ALA A 191 11.22 16.54 -2.71
CA ALA A 191 9.77 16.40 -2.55
C ALA A 191 8.95 17.52 -3.25
N ASP A 192 9.56 18.66 -3.54
CA ASP A 192 8.99 19.73 -4.35
C ASP A 192 8.60 19.28 -5.75
N LYS A 193 9.36 18.37 -6.35
CA LYS A 193 9.05 17.79 -7.65
C LYS A 193 7.77 16.96 -7.67
N LEU A 194 7.34 16.42 -6.52
CA LEU A 194 6.10 15.66 -6.39
C LEU A 194 4.85 16.57 -6.33
N LEU A 195 5.02 17.89 -6.25
CA LEU A 195 3.93 18.86 -6.34
C LEU A 195 3.53 19.16 -7.78
N GLU A 196 4.37 18.80 -8.74
CA GLU A 196 4.09 18.91 -10.17
C GLU A 196 3.42 17.62 -10.67
N ARG A 197 2.59 17.74 -11.74
CA ARG A 197 2.04 16.54 -12.37
C ARG A 197 3.15 15.73 -13.02
N GLY A 198 3.17 14.45 -12.73
CA GLY A 198 4.09 13.52 -13.36
C GLY A 198 3.92 13.55 -14.88
N THR A 199 5.00 13.80 -15.61
CA THR A 199 5.08 13.40 -17.00
C THR A 199 5.54 11.97 -17.01
N VAL A 200 4.76 11.06 -17.63
CA VAL A 200 5.15 9.66 -17.77
C VAL A 200 6.33 9.58 -18.72
N ASP A 201 7.50 9.81 -18.17
CA ASP A 201 8.74 9.45 -18.84
C ASP A 201 9.35 8.26 -18.06
N LEU A 202 8.82 7.07 -18.35
CA LEU A 202 9.33 5.80 -17.82
C LEU A 202 10.75 5.48 -18.33
N ALA A 203 11.36 6.41 -19.04
CA ALA A 203 12.61 6.21 -19.76
C ALA A 203 13.71 7.17 -19.33
N ASP A 204 13.81 7.54 -18.06
CA ASP A 204 15.04 8.18 -17.62
C ASP A 204 15.96 7.17 -16.91
N PRO A 205 16.92 6.57 -17.65
CA PRO A 205 17.87 5.63 -17.06
C PRO A 205 19.00 6.31 -16.29
N ASP A 206 19.01 7.64 -16.19
CA ASP A 206 20.13 8.42 -15.65
C ASP A 206 19.91 8.89 -14.20
N ILE A 207 18.97 8.27 -13.45
CA ILE A 207 18.81 8.48 -12.01
C ILE A 207 19.56 7.42 -11.22
#